data_365d8c2c69bd206093a1a37abd98e335
#
_entry.id   365d8c2c69bd206093a1a37abd98e335
#
_cell.length_a   1.000
_cell.length_b   1.000
_cell.length_c   1.000
_cell.angle_alpha   90.00
_cell.angle_beta   90.00
_cell.angle_gamma   90.00
#
_symmetry.space_group_name_H-M   'P 1'
#
loop_
_entity.id
_entity.type
_entity.pdbx_description
1 polymer ?
#
loop_
_entity_poly.entity_id
_entity_poly.type
_entity_poly.pdbx_seq_one_letter_code
_entity_poly.pdbx_strand_id
1 'polypeptide(L)'
;MGIIESAVARALEIAADDSHGYDQANRWGPDYDCSSLVISVFRKAGVPLSCTYTGNMRGDMLRCGFEDVTGSVDLTTGAGLERGDVLLNHVHHTALYIGGGQIVQASINEYGTTAGGQTGDQTGREIYTRGYYNYPWDCVLRYEGRGGEPQETPESGTPKNHTRHGTCQILAPILARGDTGPAVAAAQAALHISRQALGAGGIDGDFGPATEAAVKNYQTANGLDADGEIGAATWSKLLN
;
A
#
# COMPACT_ATOMS: atom_id res chain seq x y z
N MET A 1 -11.40 -20.72 -12.13
CA MET A 1 -11.34 -19.31 -12.59
C MET A 1 -10.00 -18.76 -12.11
N GLY A 2 -9.28 -18.01 -12.94
CA GLY A 2 -8.00 -17.40 -12.51
C GLY A 2 -8.22 -16.30 -11.47
N ILE A 3 -7.18 -15.94 -10.73
CA ILE A 3 -7.25 -14.94 -9.64
C ILE A 3 -7.78 -13.59 -10.16
N ILE A 4 -7.25 -13.09 -11.27
CA ILE A 4 -7.70 -11.83 -11.89
C ILE A 4 -9.20 -11.87 -12.20
N GLU A 5 -9.66 -12.92 -12.89
CA GLU A 5 -11.07 -13.05 -13.26
C GLU A 5 -11.99 -13.20 -12.04
N SER A 6 -11.52 -13.88 -10.99
CA SER A 6 -12.27 -13.98 -9.73
C SER A 6 -12.36 -12.63 -9.00
N ALA A 7 -11.28 -11.86 -8.98
CA ALA A 7 -11.25 -10.54 -8.34
C ALA A 7 -12.15 -9.55 -9.11
N VAL A 8 -12.01 -9.50 -10.44
CA VAL A 8 -12.81 -8.59 -11.29
C VAL A 8 -14.29 -8.97 -11.27
N ALA A 9 -14.62 -10.27 -11.37
CA ALA A 9 -16.01 -10.73 -11.28
C ALA A 9 -16.64 -10.30 -9.94
N ARG A 10 -15.93 -10.49 -8.83
CA ARG A 10 -16.44 -10.06 -7.52
C ARG A 10 -16.59 -8.53 -7.40
N ALA A 11 -15.66 -7.76 -7.96
CA ALA A 11 -15.79 -6.30 -7.97
C ALA A 11 -17.01 -5.83 -8.77
N LEU A 12 -17.31 -6.50 -9.90
CA LEU A 12 -18.48 -6.21 -10.71
C LEU A 12 -19.79 -6.65 -10.02
N GLU A 13 -19.79 -7.78 -9.31
CA GLU A 13 -20.94 -8.19 -8.48
C GLU A 13 -21.26 -7.14 -7.41
N ILE A 14 -20.24 -6.65 -6.68
CA ILE A 14 -20.40 -5.61 -5.66
C ILE A 14 -20.93 -4.31 -6.30
N ALA A 15 -20.39 -3.90 -7.44
CA ALA A 15 -20.81 -2.67 -8.11
C ALA A 15 -22.20 -2.76 -8.78
N ALA A 16 -22.76 -3.95 -8.92
CA ALA A 16 -24.09 -4.17 -9.46
C ALA A 16 -25.17 -4.44 -8.40
N ASP A 17 -24.77 -4.48 -7.13
CA ASP A 17 -25.63 -4.79 -5.99
C ASP A 17 -25.74 -3.58 -5.07
N ASP A 18 -26.85 -2.88 -5.12
CA ASP A 18 -27.14 -1.68 -4.34
C ASP A 18 -27.13 -1.92 -2.79
N SER A 19 -27.02 -3.18 -2.35
CA SER A 19 -26.80 -3.48 -0.92
C SER A 19 -25.38 -3.15 -0.43
N HIS A 20 -24.49 -2.80 -1.34
CA HIS A 20 -23.11 -2.37 -1.07
C HIS A 20 -22.93 -0.89 -1.37
N GLY A 21 -22.52 -0.11 -0.37
CA GLY A 21 -22.29 1.32 -0.49
C GLY A 21 -20.87 1.74 -0.10
N TYR A 22 -20.67 3.05 0.03
CA TYR A 22 -19.39 3.63 0.41
C TYR A 22 -19.35 4.04 1.90
N ASP A 23 -18.46 3.46 2.67
CA ASP A 23 -18.14 3.91 4.03
C ASP A 23 -16.68 3.61 4.40
N GLN A 24 -15.94 4.63 4.90
CA GLN A 24 -14.59 4.42 5.42
C GLN A 24 -14.56 3.85 6.84
N ALA A 25 -15.63 4.00 7.62
CA ALA A 25 -15.67 3.48 8.97
C ALA A 25 -16.03 1.99 9.02
N ASN A 26 -17.00 1.55 8.20
CA ASN A 26 -17.49 0.17 8.13
C ASN A 26 -17.22 -0.46 6.76
N ARG A 27 -15.94 -0.52 6.37
CA ARG A 27 -15.47 -0.73 4.99
C ARG A 27 -15.06 -2.14 4.61
N TRP A 28 -15.35 -3.16 5.38
CA TRP A 28 -14.97 -4.54 5.08
C TRP A 28 -16.17 -5.44 4.75
N GLY A 29 -17.23 -4.86 4.25
CA GLY A 29 -18.51 -5.45 3.92
C GLY A 29 -19.57 -5.21 5.01
N PRO A 30 -20.82 -4.92 4.61
CA PRO A 30 -21.30 -4.86 3.23
C PRO A 30 -20.81 -3.64 2.45
N ASP A 31 -20.45 -2.52 3.11
CA ASP A 31 -19.95 -1.31 2.48
C ASP A 31 -18.41 -1.33 2.36
N TYR A 32 -17.90 -0.54 1.43
CA TYR A 32 -16.47 -0.48 1.13
C TYR A 32 -16.02 0.96 0.89
N ASP A 33 -14.75 1.26 1.18
CA ASP A 33 -14.05 2.39 0.60
C ASP A 33 -13.24 1.95 -0.63
N CYS A 34 -12.55 2.88 -1.29
CA CYS A 34 -11.77 2.59 -2.48
C CYS A 34 -10.72 1.49 -2.26
N SER A 35 -10.01 1.54 -1.13
CA SER A 35 -8.95 0.59 -0.80
C SER A 35 -9.49 -0.76 -0.37
N SER A 36 -10.49 -0.78 0.49
CA SER A 36 -11.06 -2.03 1.01
C SER A 36 -11.81 -2.81 -0.07
N LEU A 37 -12.43 -2.15 -1.04
CA LEU A 37 -13.02 -2.81 -2.22
C LEU A 37 -11.95 -3.61 -2.96
N VAL A 38 -10.88 -2.95 -3.41
CA VAL A 38 -9.80 -3.59 -4.18
C VAL A 38 -9.12 -4.70 -3.38
N ILE A 39 -8.79 -4.43 -2.11
CA ILE A 39 -8.15 -5.41 -1.23
C ILE A 39 -9.05 -6.63 -1.01
N SER A 40 -10.35 -6.42 -0.75
CA SER A 40 -11.29 -7.50 -0.45
C SER A 40 -11.50 -8.44 -1.63
N VAL A 41 -11.60 -7.91 -2.85
CA VAL A 41 -11.81 -8.75 -4.04
C VAL A 41 -10.58 -9.62 -4.34
N PHE A 42 -9.37 -9.10 -4.18
CA PHE A 42 -8.16 -9.90 -4.33
C PHE A 42 -7.97 -10.91 -3.19
N ARG A 43 -8.28 -10.54 -1.94
CA ARG A 43 -8.30 -11.50 -0.82
C ARG A 43 -9.26 -12.65 -1.09
N LYS A 44 -10.47 -12.33 -1.56
CA LYS A 44 -11.48 -13.34 -1.89
C LYS A 44 -11.04 -14.24 -3.05
N ALA A 45 -10.26 -13.69 -3.99
CA ALA A 45 -9.66 -14.44 -5.09
C ALA A 45 -8.47 -15.33 -4.65
N GLY A 46 -8.01 -15.23 -3.40
CA GLY A 46 -6.95 -16.07 -2.83
C GLY A 46 -5.58 -15.39 -2.70
N VAL A 47 -5.49 -14.06 -2.93
CA VAL A 47 -4.24 -13.32 -2.70
C VAL A 47 -4.13 -12.92 -1.22
N PRO A 48 -3.06 -13.29 -0.49
CA PRO A 48 -2.94 -13.10 0.96
C PRO A 48 -2.52 -11.66 1.32
N LEU A 49 -3.27 -10.66 0.85
CA LEU A 49 -3.01 -9.26 1.15
C LEU A 49 -3.22 -8.96 2.63
N SER A 50 -2.29 -8.23 3.25
CA SER A 50 -2.36 -7.74 4.63
C SER A 50 -2.59 -6.22 4.73
N CYS A 51 -2.41 -5.49 3.63
CA CYS A 51 -2.66 -4.05 3.56
C CYS A 51 -4.10 -3.69 3.95
N THR A 52 -4.28 -2.46 4.40
CA THR A 52 -5.58 -1.99 4.89
C THR A 52 -6.02 -0.63 4.33
N TYR A 53 -5.14 0.11 3.66
CA TYR A 53 -5.42 1.42 3.06
C TYR A 53 -4.44 1.72 1.92
N THR A 54 -4.70 2.73 1.13
CA THR A 54 -3.93 3.07 -0.08
C THR A 54 -2.43 3.22 0.17
N GLY A 55 -2.03 3.84 1.28
CA GLY A 55 -0.62 4.10 1.60
C GLY A 55 0.23 2.84 1.83
N ASN A 56 -0.37 1.71 2.19
CA ASN A 56 0.35 0.45 2.36
C ASN A 56 0.06 -0.61 1.29
N MET A 57 -0.81 -0.31 0.30
CA MET A 57 -1.18 -1.25 -0.75
C MET A 57 0.00 -1.64 -1.62
N ARG A 58 0.77 -0.67 -2.16
CA ARG A 58 1.86 -0.98 -3.10
C ARG A 58 2.86 -1.98 -2.54
N GLY A 59 3.39 -1.72 -1.35
CA GLY A 59 4.39 -2.59 -0.73
C GLY A 59 3.87 -3.99 -0.44
N ASP A 60 2.62 -4.11 -0.01
CA ASP A 60 2.00 -5.39 0.29
C ASP A 60 1.66 -6.18 -0.98
N MET A 61 1.10 -5.53 -2.00
CA MET A 61 0.76 -6.14 -3.28
C MET A 61 2.01 -6.67 -3.99
N LEU A 62 3.11 -5.91 -4.02
CA LEU A 62 4.39 -6.38 -4.60
C LEU A 62 4.88 -7.66 -3.91
N ARG A 63 4.75 -7.77 -2.58
CA ARG A 63 5.10 -9.00 -1.86
C ARG A 63 4.17 -10.17 -2.19
N CYS A 64 2.93 -9.89 -2.58
CA CYS A 64 1.90 -10.87 -2.85
C CYS A 64 1.74 -11.22 -4.33
N GLY A 65 2.75 -10.93 -5.17
CA GLY A 65 2.81 -11.37 -6.56
C GLY A 65 2.29 -10.37 -7.58
N PHE A 66 2.19 -9.09 -7.20
CA PHE A 66 2.01 -8.00 -8.16
C PHE A 66 3.37 -7.47 -8.63
N GLU A 67 3.38 -6.89 -9.82
CA GLU A 67 4.49 -6.12 -10.37
C GLU A 67 4.05 -4.67 -10.59
N ASP A 68 4.98 -3.73 -10.45
CA ASP A 68 4.76 -2.33 -10.78
C ASP A 68 5.00 -2.14 -12.29
N VAL A 69 3.93 -1.99 -13.03
CA VAL A 69 3.95 -1.84 -14.50
C VAL A 69 3.74 -0.40 -14.95
N THR A 70 3.88 0.57 -14.06
CA THR A 70 3.65 2.00 -14.32
C THR A 70 4.42 2.48 -15.56
N GLY A 71 5.67 2.04 -15.72
CA GLY A 71 6.51 2.45 -16.85
C GLY A 71 6.06 1.93 -18.23
N SER A 72 5.13 0.97 -18.28
CA SER A 72 4.56 0.41 -19.52
C SER A 72 3.14 0.89 -19.80
N VAL A 73 2.60 1.79 -18.98
CA VAL A 73 1.24 2.32 -19.10
C VAL A 73 1.29 3.83 -19.33
N ASP A 74 0.53 4.32 -20.29
CA ASP A 74 0.25 5.75 -20.43
C ASP A 74 -0.88 6.13 -19.47
N LEU A 75 -0.52 6.71 -18.32
CA LEU A 75 -1.50 7.15 -17.30
C LEU A 75 -2.43 8.27 -17.77
N THR A 76 -2.10 8.98 -18.86
CA THR A 76 -2.99 10.02 -19.40
C THR A 76 -4.19 9.41 -20.13
N THR A 77 -3.95 8.36 -20.88
CA THR A 77 -4.94 7.71 -21.75
C THR A 77 -5.42 6.36 -21.24
N GLY A 78 -4.67 5.71 -20.35
CA GLY A 78 -4.88 4.34 -19.93
C GLY A 78 -4.40 3.31 -20.95
N ALA A 79 -3.64 3.71 -21.96
CA ALA A 79 -3.07 2.78 -22.92
C ALA A 79 -2.02 1.89 -22.23
N GLY A 80 -2.09 0.58 -22.48
CA GLY A 80 -1.23 -0.42 -21.81
C GLY A 80 -1.82 -1.01 -20.53
N LEU A 81 -2.97 -0.51 -20.06
CA LEU A 81 -3.70 -1.13 -18.96
C LEU A 81 -4.27 -2.50 -19.37
N GLU A 82 -4.13 -3.46 -18.50
CA GLU A 82 -4.71 -4.80 -18.64
C GLU A 82 -5.73 -5.10 -17.57
N ARG A 83 -6.69 -5.98 -17.89
CA ARG A 83 -7.75 -6.39 -16.97
C ARG A 83 -7.18 -6.97 -15.69
N GLY A 84 -7.56 -6.40 -14.55
CA GLY A 84 -7.05 -6.74 -13.23
C GLY A 84 -5.95 -5.80 -12.71
N ASP A 85 -5.53 -4.81 -13.52
CA ASP A 85 -4.59 -3.80 -13.06
C ASP A 85 -5.21 -2.94 -11.96
N VAL A 86 -4.44 -2.71 -10.90
CA VAL A 86 -4.81 -1.83 -9.79
C VAL A 86 -4.17 -0.47 -10.02
N LEU A 87 -5.00 0.54 -10.20
CA LEU A 87 -4.62 1.94 -10.28
C LEU A 87 -4.53 2.50 -8.87
N LEU A 88 -3.40 3.07 -8.48
CA LEU A 88 -3.17 3.52 -7.12
C LEU A 88 -2.64 4.95 -7.06
N ASN A 89 -3.32 5.79 -6.31
CA ASN A 89 -2.76 6.99 -5.69
C ASN A 89 -2.59 6.69 -4.19
N HIS A 90 -1.35 6.79 -3.70
CA HIS A 90 -0.99 6.35 -2.35
C HIS A 90 -1.72 7.08 -1.23
N VAL A 91 -2.21 8.29 -1.50
CA VAL A 91 -2.82 9.17 -0.48
C VAL A 91 -4.34 9.16 -0.58
N HIS A 92 -4.89 9.17 -1.80
CA HIS A 92 -6.27 9.56 -1.99
C HIS A 92 -7.19 8.47 -2.53
N HIS A 93 -6.73 7.62 -3.48
CA HIS A 93 -7.66 6.77 -4.21
C HIS A 93 -7.02 5.53 -4.82
N THR A 94 -7.87 4.52 -5.07
CA THR A 94 -7.51 3.35 -5.86
C THR A 94 -8.72 2.85 -6.63
N ALA A 95 -8.47 2.23 -7.78
CA ALA A 95 -9.49 1.63 -8.64
C ALA A 95 -8.96 0.35 -9.29
N LEU A 96 -9.85 -0.52 -9.71
CA LEU A 96 -9.52 -1.75 -10.43
C LEU A 96 -9.90 -1.60 -11.91
N TYR A 97 -8.94 -1.78 -12.80
CA TYR A 97 -9.21 -1.79 -14.23
C TYR A 97 -9.85 -3.11 -14.66
N ILE A 98 -11.02 -3.05 -15.28
CA ILE A 98 -11.83 -4.21 -15.63
C ILE A 98 -11.78 -4.59 -17.11
N GLY A 99 -10.92 -3.89 -17.88
CA GLY A 99 -10.80 -4.05 -19.34
C GLY A 99 -11.72 -3.12 -20.12
N GLY A 100 -11.48 -3.01 -21.42
CA GLY A 100 -12.33 -2.22 -22.34
C GLY A 100 -12.35 -0.70 -22.04
N GLY A 101 -11.32 -0.16 -21.43
CA GLY A 101 -11.28 1.25 -21.03
C GLY A 101 -12.15 1.56 -19.81
N GLN A 102 -12.53 0.56 -19.01
CA GLN A 102 -13.42 0.71 -17.85
C GLN A 102 -12.70 0.39 -16.55
N ILE A 103 -13.09 1.07 -15.48
CA ILE A 103 -12.68 0.79 -14.11
C ILE A 103 -13.89 0.56 -13.22
N VAL A 104 -13.69 -0.14 -12.11
CA VAL A 104 -14.61 -0.18 -10.97
C VAL A 104 -13.96 0.49 -9.78
N GLN A 105 -14.73 1.28 -9.04
CA GLN A 105 -14.26 2.02 -7.88
C GLN A 105 -15.35 2.21 -6.84
N ALA A 106 -14.97 2.35 -5.56
CA ALA A 106 -15.80 2.95 -4.52
C ALA A 106 -15.38 4.42 -4.35
N SER A 107 -16.32 5.35 -4.40
CA SER A 107 -16.05 6.78 -4.56
C SER A 107 -16.38 7.61 -3.32
N ILE A 108 -17.65 7.78 -3.00
CA ILE A 108 -18.13 8.62 -1.89
C ILE A 108 -19.56 8.21 -1.55
N ASN A 109 -20.01 8.41 -0.32
CA ASN A 109 -21.38 8.11 0.09
C ASN A 109 -22.41 9.13 -0.44
N GLU A 110 -23.68 8.90 -0.20
CA GLU A 110 -24.83 9.72 -0.65
C GLU A 110 -24.79 11.18 -0.15
N TYR A 111 -24.09 11.43 0.97
CA TYR A 111 -23.92 12.77 1.54
C TYR A 111 -22.69 13.52 1.02
N GLY A 112 -21.89 12.88 0.16
CA GLY A 112 -20.62 13.44 -0.29
C GLY A 112 -19.54 13.45 0.81
N THR A 113 -19.65 12.55 1.80
CA THR A 113 -18.70 12.40 2.90
C THR A 113 -18.03 11.01 2.82
N THR A 114 -16.94 10.84 3.56
CA THR A 114 -16.17 9.58 3.54
C THR A 114 -16.68 8.57 4.57
N ALA A 115 -17.50 8.98 5.50
CA ALA A 115 -18.08 8.13 6.54
C ALA A 115 -19.47 8.62 6.96
N GLY A 116 -20.25 7.74 7.55
CA GLY A 116 -21.57 8.07 8.10
C GLY A 116 -22.68 8.02 7.07
N GLY A 117 -22.46 7.38 5.92
CA GLY A 117 -23.50 7.02 4.96
C GLY A 117 -24.44 5.94 5.49
N GLN A 118 -25.54 5.73 4.79
CA GLN A 118 -26.40 4.58 4.99
C GLN A 118 -25.76 3.36 4.35
N THR A 119 -26.02 2.17 4.88
CA THR A 119 -25.56 0.92 4.27
C THR A 119 -26.23 0.73 2.91
N GLY A 120 -25.44 0.35 1.91
CA GLY A 120 -25.85 0.21 0.53
C GLY A 120 -25.61 1.46 -0.32
N ASP A 121 -25.75 1.34 -1.63
CA ASP A 121 -25.57 2.46 -2.58
C ASP A 121 -26.92 3.17 -2.81
N GLN A 122 -27.04 4.37 -2.24
CA GLN A 122 -28.24 5.19 -2.30
C GLN A 122 -28.30 6.01 -3.61
N THR A 123 -27.20 6.11 -4.32
CA THR A 123 -27.03 7.01 -5.47
C THR A 123 -26.79 6.30 -6.79
N GLY A 124 -26.45 5.02 -6.76
CA GLY A 124 -25.94 4.26 -7.90
C GLY A 124 -24.54 4.71 -8.33
N ARG A 125 -23.82 5.43 -7.44
CA ARG A 125 -22.49 6.01 -7.68
C ARG A 125 -21.53 5.91 -6.51
N GLU A 126 -21.88 5.17 -5.51
CA GLU A 126 -21.01 4.93 -4.37
C GLU A 126 -19.98 3.86 -4.72
N ILE A 127 -20.44 2.73 -5.27
CA ILE A 127 -19.57 1.71 -5.88
C ILE A 127 -20.06 1.44 -7.30
N TYR A 128 -19.29 1.83 -8.29
CA TYR A 128 -19.77 1.78 -9.67
C TYR A 128 -18.65 1.58 -10.70
N THR A 129 -19.05 1.23 -11.91
CA THR A 129 -18.16 1.18 -13.07
C THR A 129 -18.23 2.48 -13.86
N ARG A 130 -17.07 2.92 -14.39
CA ARG A 130 -16.97 4.08 -15.28
C ARG A 130 -15.84 3.91 -16.27
N GLY A 131 -15.82 4.78 -17.28
CA GLY A 131 -14.67 4.91 -18.16
C GLY A 131 -13.42 5.31 -17.40
N TYR A 132 -12.26 4.80 -17.83
CA TYR A 132 -10.98 5.28 -17.35
C TYR A 132 -10.90 6.82 -17.46
N TYR A 133 -10.24 7.46 -16.51
CA TYR A 133 -10.01 8.90 -16.52
C TYR A 133 -8.62 9.21 -15.98
N ASN A 134 -8.06 10.29 -16.48
CA ASN A 134 -6.76 10.78 -16.02
C ASN A 134 -6.91 11.33 -14.58
N TYR A 135 -6.58 10.50 -13.62
CA TYR A 135 -6.43 10.85 -12.20
C TYR A 135 -4.93 10.88 -11.89
N PRO A 136 -4.45 11.61 -10.89
CA PRO A 136 -3.04 11.59 -10.54
C PRO A 136 -2.65 10.23 -9.90
N TRP A 137 -2.67 9.19 -10.73
CA TRP A 137 -2.23 7.85 -10.35
C TRP A 137 -0.72 7.85 -10.12
N ASP A 138 -0.26 7.34 -8.99
CA ASP A 138 1.17 7.21 -8.68
C ASP A 138 1.75 5.95 -9.32
N CYS A 139 0.99 4.86 -9.35
CA CYS A 139 1.43 3.61 -9.95
C CYS A 139 0.27 2.72 -10.42
N VAL A 140 0.65 1.74 -11.27
CA VAL A 140 -0.19 0.64 -11.73
C VAL A 140 0.43 -0.66 -11.28
N LEU A 141 -0.36 -1.49 -10.60
CA LEU A 141 0.08 -2.78 -10.05
C LEU A 141 -0.67 -3.90 -10.77
N ARG A 142 0.09 -4.81 -11.40
CA ARG A 142 -0.44 -5.97 -12.14
C ARG A 142 -0.13 -7.25 -11.41
N TYR A 143 -1.14 -8.11 -11.25
CA TYR A 143 -0.96 -9.42 -10.62
C TYR A 143 -0.41 -10.43 -11.62
N GLU A 144 0.82 -10.92 -11.39
CA GLU A 144 1.50 -11.90 -12.23
C GLU A 144 1.47 -13.32 -11.64
N GLY A 145 0.95 -13.46 -10.43
CA GLY A 145 0.86 -14.78 -9.78
C GLY A 145 2.21 -15.33 -9.29
N ARG A 146 3.25 -14.53 -9.41
CA ARG A 146 4.59 -14.87 -8.91
C ARG A 146 4.74 -14.35 -7.50
N GLY A 147 4.00 -14.92 -6.56
CA GLY A 147 4.22 -14.67 -5.14
C GLY A 147 5.63 -15.10 -4.77
N GLY A 148 6.46 -14.11 -4.45
CA GLY A 148 7.85 -14.14 -4.12
C GLY A 148 8.51 -15.46 -3.71
N GLU A 149 9.07 -16.18 -4.67
CA GLU A 149 10.37 -16.78 -4.45
C GLU A 149 11.43 -15.73 -4.85
N PRO A 150 12.47 -15.52 -4.03
CA PRO A 150 13.59 -14.69 -4.44
C PRO A 150 14.20 -15.33 -5.69
N GLN A 151 14.41 -14.53 -6.74
CA GLN A 151 15.06 -14.95 -7.97
C GLN A 151 16.48 -15.41 -7.62
N GLU A 152 16.67 -16.70 -7.44
CA GLU A 152 18.00 -17.32 -7.41
C GLU A 152 18.51 -17.40 -8.84
N THR A 153 19.59 -16.69 -9.12
CA THR A 153 20.48 -17.01 -10.24
C THR A 153 21.05 -18.41 -10.03
N PRO A 154 21.16 -19.26 -11.07
CA PRO A 154 21.57 -20.64 -10.91
C PRO A 154 23.08 -20.75 -10.65
N GLU A 155 23.45 -21.12 -9.44
CA GLU A 155 24.73 -21.79 -9.19
C GLU A 155 24.54 -23.09 -8.41
N SER A 156 25.14 -24.12 -8.96
CA SER A 156 25.11 -25.51 -8.54
C SER A 156 25.78 -25.75 -7.19
N GLY A 157 25.19 -26.63 -6.38
CA GLY A 157 25.99 -27.36 -5.39
C GLY A 157 25.35 -27.57 -4.02
N THR A 158 24.88 -28.82 -3.78
CA THR A 158 24.73 -29.59 -2.51
C THR A 158 24.07 -28.97 -1.25
N PRO A 159 23.17 -29.68 -0.61
CA PRO A 159 22.38 -29.17 0.52
C PRO A 159 23.17 -29.17 1.83
N LYS A 160 23.19 -28.04 2.50
CA LYS A 160 23.59 -27.94 3.92
C LYS A 160 22.48 -27.27 4.75
N ASN A 161 22.22 -27.91 5.86
CA ASN A 161 21.28 -27.57 6.91
C ASN A 161 21.22 -26.06 7.22
N HIS A 162 20.04 -25.42 7.16
CA HIS A 162 19.91 -23.98 7.29
C HIS A 162 19.15 -23.56 8.53
N THR A 163 19.86 -22.88 9.40
CA THR A 163 19.30 -21.89 10.32
C THR A 163 18.77 -20.71 9.51
N ARG A 164 17.46 -20.44 9.59
CA ARG A 164 16.83 -19.35 8.83
C ARG A 164 17.30 -17.98 9.35
N HIS A 165 18.12 -17.30 8.58
CA HIS A 165 18.29 -15.87 8.62
C HIS A 165 17.88 -15.32 7.24
N GLY A 166 16.57 -15.14 7.04
CA GLY A 166 16.07 -14.36 5.92
C GLY A 166 16.32 -12.89 6.20
N THR A 167 17.20 -12.26 5.42
CA THR A 167 17.31 -10.79 5.38
C THR A 167 16.05 -10.25 4.72
N CYS A 168 15.09 -9.80 5.53
CA CYS A 168 13.96 -9.01 5.06
C CYS A 168 14.53 -7.64 4.65
N GLN A 169 14.63 -7.35 3.36
CA GLN A 169 14.86 -5.99 2.91
C GLN A 169 13.55 -5.21 3.15
N ILE A 170 13.47 -4.55 4.27
CA ILE A 170 12.42 -3.57 4.52
C ILE A 170 12.75 -2.37 3.63
N LEU A 171 11.98 -2.13 2.59
CA LEU A 171 11.95 -0.84 1.90
C LEU A 171 11.24 0.14 2.84
N ALA A 172 11.96 0.54 3.87
CA ALA A 172 11.47 1.56 4.78
C ALA A 172 11.56 2.93 4.08
N PRO A 173 10.56 3.80 4.25
CA PRO A 173 10.59 5.13 3.65
C PRO A 173 11.81 5.92 4.15
N ILE A 174 12.33 6.80 3.31
CA ILE A 174 13.24 7.83 3.78
C ILE A 174 12.41 8.80 4.60
N LEU A 175 12.83 9.05 5.85
CA LEU A 175 12.16 9.99 6.74
C LEU A 175 13.10 11.14 7.07
N ALA A 176 12.58 12.36 7.01
CA ALA A 176 13.31 13.58 7.26
C ALA A 176 12.44 14.58 8.05
N ARG A 177 13.06 15.66 8.47
CA ARG A 177 12.37 16.73 9.19
C ARG A 177 11.20 17.29 8.39
N GLY A 178 10.03 17.32 9.03
CA GLY A 178 8.76 17.74 8.45
C GLY A 178 7.84 16.57 8.07
N ASP A 179 8.35 15.34 8.04
CA ASP A 179 7.50 14.16 7.83
C ASP A 179 6.65 13.87 9.07
N THR A 180 5.47 13.29 8.84
CA THR A 180 4.53 12.93 9.91
C THR A 180 3.90 11.57 9.66
N GLY A 181 3.39 10.94 10.72
CA GLY A 181 2.57 9.74 10.62
C GLY A 181 3.20 8.47 11.19
N PRO A 182 2.60 7.30 10.91
CA PRO A 182 2.97 6.03 11.55
C PRO A 182 4.42 5.58 11.32
N ALA A 183 4.99 5.90 10.16
CA ALA A 183 6.38 5.56 9.86
C ALA A 183 7.35 6.36 10.73
N VAL A 184 7.04 7.64 10.99
CA VAL A 184 7.80 8.49 11.91
C VAL A 184 7.67 7.97 13.34
N ALA A 185 6.46 7.64 13.79
CA ALA A 185 6.24 7.06 15.11
C ALA A 185 7.01 5.74 15.30
N ALA A 186 7.07 4.88 14.28
CA ALA A 186 7.86 3.65 14.32
C ALA A 186 9.37 3.93 14.42
N ALA A 187 9.88 4.92 13.69
CA ALA A 187 11.26 5.34 13.77
C ALA A 187 11.61 5.93 15.15
N GLN A 188 10.74 6.78 15.68
CA GLN A 188 10.87 7.33 17.04
C GLN A 188 10.90 6.22 18.10
N ALA A 189 10.04 5.20 17.96
CA ALA A 189 10.04 4.04 18.85
C ALA A 189 11.38 3.28 18.80
N ALA A 190 11.93 3.05 17.62
CA ALA A 190 13.23 2.40 17.45
C ALA A 190 14.38 3.25 18.03
N LEU A 191 14.36 4.56 17.81
CA LEU A 191 15.31 5.51 18.41
C LEU A 191 15.19 5.52 19.94
N HIS A 192 13.98 5.47 20.49
CA HIS A 192 13.75 5.40 21.92
C HIS A 192 14.31 4.12 22.55
N ILE A 193 14.08 2.97 21.90
CA ILE A 193 14.68 1.68 22.30
C ILE A 193 16.20 1.76 22.28
N SER A 194 16.77 2.47 21.29
CA SER A 194 18.20 2.75 21.18
C SER A 194 18.70 3.85 22.13
N ARG A 195 17.86 4.26 23.11
CA ARG A 195 18.15 5.26 24.14
C ARG A 195 18.47 6.66 23.61
N GLN A 196 17.92 7.03 22.46
CA GLN A 196 18.00 8.39 21.96
C GLN A 196 16.90 9.27 22.59
N ALA A 197 17.26 10.51 22.91
CA ALA A 197 16.33 11.48 23.48
C ALA A 197 15.48 12.13 22.39
N LEU A 198 14.16 11.92 22.43
CA LEU A 198 13.19 12.45 21.46
C LEU A 198 12.59 13.81 21.90
N GLY A 199 13.08 14.40 23.00
CA GLY A 199 12.52 15.64 23.53
C GLY A 199 11.15 15.42 24.22
N ALA A 200 10.43 16.53 24.46
CA ALA A 200 9.17 16.51 25.20
C ALA A 200 8.00 15.84 24.43
N GLY A 201 8.05 15.80 23.11
CA GLY A 201 7.02 15.14 22.25
C GLY A 201 7.09 13.62 22.32
N GLY A 202 8.27 13.05 22.58
CA GLY A 202 8.43 11.60 22.64
C GLY A 202 8.14 10.92 21.30
N ILE A 203 7.29 9.89 21.32
CA ILE A 203 6.81 9.15 20.14
C ILE A 203 5.47 9.76 19.74
N ASP A 204 5.50 10.85 18.99
CA ASP A 204 4.32 11.64 18.59
C ASP A 204 3.98 11.51 17.10
N GLY A 205 4.85 10.86 16.32
CA GLY A 205 4.69 10.74 14.88
C GLY A 205 4.99 12.02 14.10
N ASP A 206 5.64 13.00 14.72
CA ASP A 206 6.11 14.23 14.07
C ASP A 206 7.66 14.23 14.03
N PHE A 207 8.23 14.30 12.83
CA PHE A 207 9.68 14.38 12.65
C PHE A 207 10.13 15.83 12.85
N GLY A 208 10.08 16.28 14.10
CA GLY A 208 10.49 17.60 14.51
C GLY A 208 12.00 17.72 14.73
N PRO A 209 12.47 18.92 15.18
CA PRO A 209 13.90 19.16 15.46
C PRO A 209 14.51 18.20 16.50
N ALA A 210 13.72 17.75 17.46
CA ALA A 210 14.18 16.80 18.48
C ALA A 210 14.42 15.41 17.89
N THR A 211 13.53 14.96 17.01
CA THR A 211 13.68 13.69 16.27
C THR A 211 14.89 13.74 15.34
N GLU A 212 15.08 14.84 14.59
CA GLU A 212 16.27 15.04 13.76
C GLU A 212 17.58 14.98 14.57
N ALA A 213 17.62 15.64 15.72
CA ALA A 213 18.78 15.59 16.60
C ALA A 213 19.05 14.18 17.13
N ALA A 214 18.01 13.44 17.50
CA ALA A 214 18.09 12.04 17.91
C ALA A 214 18.65 11.13 16.81
N VAL A 215 18.21 11.34 15.55
CA VAL A 215 18.72 10.61 14.39
C VAL A 215 20.21 10.91 14.18
N LYS A 216 20.63 12.16 14.16
CA LYS A 216 22.05 12.54 14.02
C LYS A 216 22.94 11.93 15.10
N ASN A 217 22.48 11.94 16.34
CA ASN A 217 23.20 11.32 17.46
C ASN A 217 23.32 9.80 17.27
N TYR A 218 22.21 9.15 16.86
CA TYR A 218 22.20 7.73 16.57
C TYR A 218 23.14 7.37 15.42
N GLN A 219 23.10 8.13 14.33
CA GLN A 219 23.94 7.93 13.15
C GLN A 219 25.43 8.06 13.53
N THR A 220 25.80 9.11 14.24
CA THR A 220 27.17 9.32 14.73
C THR A 220 27.64 8.15 15.60
N ALA A 221 26.80 7.70 16.55
CA ALA A 221 27.13 6.60 17.45
C ALA A 221 27.30 5.24 16.73
N ASN A 222 26.70 5.09 15.55
CA ASN A 222 26.74 3.87 14.76
C ASN A 222 27.63 3.95 13.51
N GLY A 223 28.45 5.02 13.38
CA GLY A 223 29.39 5.20 12.27
C GLY A 223 28.71 5.44 10.92
N LEU A 224 27.52 6.05 10.92
CA LEU A 224 26.80 6.49 9.73
C LEU A 224 27.03 7.98 9.49
N ASP A 225 26.79 8.45 8.26
CA ASP A 225 26.72 9.89 7.98
C ASP A 225 25.59 10.51 8.79
N ALA A 226 25.88 11.56 9.55
CA ALA A 226 24.94 12.22 10.44
C ALA A 226 24.14 13.29 9.68
N ASP A 227 23.44 12.88 8.63
CA ASP A 227 22.61 13.74 7.78
C ASP A 227 21.27 14.13 8.46
N GLY A 228 20.83 13.33 9.43
CA GLY A 228 19.57 13.55 10.14
C GLY A 228 18.37 12.95 9.41
N GLU A 229 18.59 12.18 8.35
CA GLU A 229 17.56 11.46 7.62
C GLU A 229 17.60 9.97 7.95
N ILE A 230 16.44 9.32 8.03
CA ILE A 230 16.37 7.89 8.24
C ILE A 230 16.23 7.20 6.89
N GLY A 231 17.35 7.02 6.20
CA GLY A 231 17.44 6.23 4.97
C GLY A 231 17.70 4.74 5.25
N ALA A 232 17.94 3.97 4.18
CA ALA A 232 18.13 2.52 4.24
C ALA A 232 19.25 2.09 5.22
N ALA A 233 20.36 2.81 5.26
CA ALA A 233 21.47 2.52 6.18
C ALA A 233 21.10 2.72 7.64
N THR A 234 20.38 3.82 7.94
CA THR A 234 19.90 4.13 9.28
C THR A 234 18.84 3.12 9.74
N TRP A 235 17.88 2.80 8.88
CA TRP A 235 16.88 1.76 9.16
C TRP A 235 17.51 0.40 9.44
N SER A 236 18.47 0.00 8.60
CA SER A 236 19.17 -1.29 8.80
C SER A 236 19.83 -1.39 10.17
N LYS A 237 20.33 -0.29 10.70
CA LYS A 237 20.93 -0.25 12.03
C LYS A 237 19.92 -0.17 13.17
N LEU A 238 18.81 0.54 12.97
CA LEU A 238 17.75 0.69 13.97
C LEU A 238 16.97 -0.61 14.22
N LEU A 239 16.92 -1.50 13.23
CA LEU A 239 16.12 -2.73 13.27
C LEU A 239 16.95 -4.00 13.54
N ASN A 240 18.27 -3.88 13.71
CA ASN A 240 19.17 -4.96 14.12
C ASN A 240 19.59 -4.80 15.58
#